data_ebd5bd95e04d18b8b452d4fd4cee2c83
#
_entry.id   ebd5bd95e04d18b8b452d4fd4cee2c83
#
_cell.length_a   1.000
_cell.length_b   1.000
_cell.length_c   1.000
_cell.angle_alpha   90.00
_cell.angle_beta   90.00
_cell.angle_gamma   90.00
#
_symmetry.space_group_name_H-M   'P 1'
#
loop_
_entity.id
_entity.type
_entity.pdbx_description
1 polymer ?
#
loop_
_entity_poly.entity_id
_entity_poly.type
_entity_poly.pdbx_seq_one_letter_code
_entity_poly.pdbx_strand_id
1 'polypeptide(L)'
;AVLKQKGRINESLIVSQKSLQLDPQDAEAHNNLGVLLQEQGRLDEAEKSYRKAIELKPNYAEAHNNLGNTLKEQIKLDEAETCYKKAITLKPDYAEAHNNLGVLLKEQGKIKEAEVSYAQAIALKPNYVQAHYNLGVLLQELGRLDEAEASYNQAITLKPDFADALLNRWMILFDQKRYEAALKDADLYISKGARALDLPTLYALGRIEEIYKRIETRSKMDGENLNIAAFAAFIAESEKKPTTYNFCPNPMDFIHVSNISSHLENSTEFVREVIGELDNVKTIWEPHGRTARKGFVTDKKFNLFESSSEKLTQLKSIIFDEIDAYYLKFQK
;
A
#
# COMPACT_ATOMS: atom_id res chain seq x y z
N ALA A 1 -3.46 -20.22 -10.29
CA ALA A 1 -3.15 -19.17 -11.29
C ALA A 1 -1.66 -18.81 -11.27
N VAL A 2 -1.09 -18.42 -10.12
CA VAL A 2 0.33 -17.99 -9.95
C VAL A 2 1.33 -19.07 -10.40
N LEU A 3 1.10 -20.32 -10.05
CA LEU A 3 1.98 -21.44 -10.45
C LEU A 3 1.95 -21.69 -11.97
N LYS A 4 0.79 -21.51 -12.60
CA LYS A 4 0.64 -21.66 -14.05
C LYS A 4 1.32 -20.52 -14.82
N GLN A 5 1.32 -19.31 -14.25
CA GLN A 5 2.02 -18.15 -14.79
C GLN A 5 3.54 -18.31 -14.67
N LYS A 6 4.06 -18.76 -13.51
CA LYS A 6 5.49 -19.04 -13.32
C LYS A 6 6.00 -20.13 -14.27
N GLY A 7 5.20 -21.18 -14.56
CA GLY A 7 5.54 -22.20 -15.54
C GLY A 7 5.72 -21.64 -16.96
N ARG A 8 4.82 -20.76 -17.38
CA ARG A 8 4.90 -20.08 -18.69
C ARG A 8 6.12 -19.17 -18.82
N ILE A 9 6.48 -18.43 -17.75
CA ILE A 9 7.67 -17.58 -17.73
C ILE A 9 8.94 -18.43 -17.91
N ASN A 10 9.04 -19.57 -17.23
CA ASN A 10 10.19 -20.47 -17.34
C ASN A 10 10.32 -21.05 -18.76
N GLU A 11 9.24 -21.46 -19.39
CA GLU A 11 9.23 -21.93 -20.76
C GLU A 11 9.68 -20.83 -21.74
N SER A 12 9.15 -19.62 -21.57
CA SER A 12 9.54 -18.44 -22.36
C SER A 12 11.02 -18.09 -22.18
N LEU A 13 11.55 -18.23 -20.97
CA LEU A 13 12.97 -18.01 -20.69
C LEU A 13 13.86 -18.98 -21.46
N ILE A 14 13.51 -20.28 -21.44
CA ILE A 14 14.25 -21.32 -22.18
C ILE A 14 14.24 -21.04 -23.69
N VAL A 15 13.07 -20.63 -24.22
CA VAL A 15 12.94 -20.29 -25.64
C VAL A 15 13.79 -19.06 -26.00
N SER A 16 13.73 -18.01 -25.18
CA SER A 16 14.54 -16.79 -25.39
C SER A 16 16.04 -17.07 -25.34
N GLN A 17 16.48 -17.91 -24.39
CA GLN A 17 17.89 -18.32 -24.30
C GLN A 17 18.33 -19.15 -25.53
N LYS A 18 17.48 -20.05 -26.02
CA LYS A 18 17.77 -20.82 -27.25
C LYS A 18 17.80 -19.90 -28.48
N SER A 19 16.91 -18.90 -28.56
CA SER A 19 16.93 -17.94 -29.67
C SER A 19 18.25 -17.19 -29.69
N LEU A 20 18.74 -16.73 -28.52
CA LEU A 20 20.02 -16.04 -28.39
C LEU A 20 21.24 -16.93 -28.65
N GLN A 21 21.12 -18.26 -28.50
CA GLN A 21 22.17 -19.20 -28.95
C GLN A 21 22.27 -19.26 -30.47
N LEU A 22 21.15 -19.06 -31.18
CA LEU A 22 21.10 -19.04 -32.65
C LEU A 22 21.52 -17.69 -33.22
N ASP A 23 21.07 -16.59 -32.58
CA ASP A 23 21.45 -15.23 -32.94
C ASP A 23 21.83 -14.40 -31.70
N PRO A 24 23.12 -14.41 -31.31
CA PRO A 24 23.62 -13.66 -30.16
C PRO A 24 23.62 -12.13 -30.36
N GLN A 25 23.35 -11.63 -31.57
CA GLN A 25 23.36 -10.21 -31.90
C GLN A 25 21.94 -9.61 -31.97
N ASP A 26 20.92 -10.36 -31.63
CA ASP A 26 19.54 -9.88 -31.58
C ASP A 26 19.29 -9.01 -30.34
N ALA A 27 19.27 -7.68 -30.53
CA ALA A 27 19.02 -6.70 -29.46
C ALA A 27 17.60 -6.85 -28.85
N GLU A 28 16.59 -7.23 -29.65
CA GLU A 28 15.22 -7.41 -29.17
C GLU A 28 15.12 -8.67 -28.30
N ALA A 29 15.79 -9.75 -28.70
CA ALA A 29 15.83 -10.96 -27.90
C ALA A 29 16.53 -10.75 -26.54
N HIS A 30 17.61 -9.94 -26.50
CA HIS A 30 18.23 -9.55 -25.24
C HIS A 30 17.32 -8.70 -24.36
N ASN A 31 16.61 -7.73 -24.93
CA ASN A 31 15.62 -6.93 -24.19
C ASN A 31 14.49 -7.83 -23.62
N ASN A 32 13.95 -8.73 -24.42
CA ASN A 32 12.89 -9.65 -24.01
C ASN A 32 13.37 -10.62 -22.92
N LEU A 33 14.61 -11.09 -23.01
CA LEU A 33 15.23 -11.89 -21.95
C LEU A 33 15.33 -11.09 -20.65
N GLY A 34 15.71 -9.83 -20.74
CA GLY A 34 15.75 -8.91 -19.59
C GLY A 34 14.40 -8.79 -18.90
N VAL A 35 13.30 -8.62 -19.66
CA VAL A 35 11.93 -8.54 -19.11
C VAL A 35 11.58 -9.83 -18.34
N LEU A 36 11.82 -11.00 -18.92
CA LEU A 36 11.53 -12.27 -18.27
C LEU A 36 12.35 -12.49 -16.99
N LEU A 37 13.60 -12.07 -16.98
CA LEU A 37 14.48 -12.15 -15.82
C LEU A 37 14.04 -11.20 -14.71
N GLN A 38 13.62 -9.97 -15.06
CA GLN A 38 13.08 -8.99 -14.11
C GLN A 38 11.79 -9.51 -13.48
N GLU A 39 10.86 -10.10 -14.24
CA GLU A 39 9.65 -10.72 -13.72
C GLU A 39 9.93 -11.88 -12.74
N GLN A 40 11.09 -12.51 -12.84
CA GLN A 40 11.58 -13.52 -11.88
C GLN A 40 12.34 -12.93 -10.68
N GLY A 41 12.53 -11.62 -10.62
CA GLY A 41 13.33 -10.95 -9.60
C GLY A 41 14.86 -11.15 -9.77
N ARG A 42 15.32 -11.66 -10.93
CA ARG A 42 16.74 -11.88 -11.26
C ARG A 42 17.34 -10.58 -11.81
N LEU A 43 17.37 -9.56 -10.98
CA LEU A 43 17.66 -8.18 -11.39
C LEU A 43 19.05 -8.01 -12.01
N ASP A 44 20.08 -8.65 -11.47
CA ASP A 44 21.47 -8.55 -11.99
C ASP A 44 21.62 -9.15 -13.39
N GLU A 45 20.87 -10.19 -13.68
CA GLU A 45 20.88 -10.84 -14.99
C GLU A 45 20.02 -10.05 -15.99
N ALA A 46 18.91 -9.47 -15.52
CA ALA A 46 18.10 -8.56 -16.31
C ALA A 46 18.91 -7.32 -16.74
N GLU A 47 19.63 -6.69 -15.81
CA GLU A 47 20.53 -5.58 -16.09
C GLU A 47 21.54 -5.93 -17.19
N LYS A 48 22.22 -7.10 -17.07
CA LYS A 48 23.19 -7.55 -18.07
C LYS A 48 22.53 -7.70 -19.45
N SER A 49 21.34 -8.25 -19.49
CA SER A 49 20.60 -8.48 -20.74
C SER A 49 20.18 -7.14 -21.39
N TYR A 50 19.67 -6.18 -20.62
CA TYR A 50 19.34 -4.86 -21.14
C TYR A 50 20.59 -4.07 -21.60
N ARG A 51 21.68 -4.13 -20.84
CA ARG A 51 22.95 -3.51 -21.25
C ARG A 51 23.47 -4.10 -22.57
N LYS A 52 23.32 -5.42 -22.77
CA LYS A 52 23.65 -6.06 -24.04
C LYS A 52 22.74 -5.61 -25.17
N ALA A 53 21.45 -5.51 -24.93
CA ALA A 53 20.51 -4.94 -25.93
C ALA A 53 20.89 -3.50 -26.35
N ILE A 54 21.30 -2.68 -25.40
CA ILE A 54 21.73 -1.29 -25.62
C ILE A 54 23.09 -1.24 -26.34
N GLU A 55 24.01 -2.15 -26.03
CA GLU A 55 25.30 -2.27 -26.73
C GLU A 55 25.08 -2.57 -28.22
N LEU A 56 24.15 -3.49 -28.52
CA LEU A 56 23.81 -3.90 -29.88
C LEU A 56 22.99 -2.82 -30.62
N LYS A 57 22.12 -2.12 -29.91
CA LYS A 57 21.25 -1.08 -30.45
C LYS A 57 21.21 0.15 -29.52
N PRO A 58 22.19 1.07 -29.62
CA PRO A 58 22.32 2.21 -28.68
C PRO A 58 21.13 3.17 -28.65
N ASN A 59 20.29 3.20 -29.69
CA ASN A 59 19.08 4.00 -29.79
C ASN A 59 17.80 3.24 -29.42
N TYR A 60 17.90 2.16 -28.62
CA TYR A 60 16.77 1.35 -28.20
C TYR A 60 16.10 1.95 -26.95
N ALA A 61 15.16 2.87 -27.16
CA ALA A 61 14.47 3.60 -26.07
C ALA A 61 13.82 2.68 -25.04
N GLU A 62 13.16 1.61 -25.50
CA GLU A 62 12.52 0.64 -24.61
C GLU A 62 13.52 -0.07 -23.69
N ALA A 63 14.68 -0.47 -24.21
CA ALA A 63 15.72 -1.12 -23.41
C ALA A 63 16.32 -0.16 -22.36
N HIS A 64 16.49 1.12 -22.71
CA HIS A 64 16.88 2.14 -21.72
C HIS A 64 15.83 2.32 -20.63
N ASN A 65 14.54 2.39 -20.97
CA ASN A 65 13.47 2.49 -19.99
C ASN A 65 13.42 1.24 -19.05
N ASN A 66 13.53 0.06 -19.62
CA ASN A 66 13.51 -1.20 -18.87
C ASN A 66 14.73 -1.35 -17.95
N LEU A 67 15.91 -0.95 -18.44
CA LEU A 67 17.11 -0.86 -17.60
C LEU A 67 16.89 0.11 -16.44
N GLY A 68 16.27 1.27 -16.69
CA GLY A 68 15.90 2.24 -15.67
C GLY A 68 15.02 1.63 -14.59
N ASN A 69 14.00 0.85 -14.97
CA ASN A 69 13.13 0.14 -14.02
C ASN A 69 13.95 -0.85 -13.16
N THR A 70 14.80 -1.65 -13.78
CA THR A 70 15.64 -2.62 -13.06
C THR A 70 16.61 -1.94 -12.09
N LEU A 71 17.27 -0.86 -12.53
CA LEU A 71 18.19 -0.08 -11.69
C LEU A 71 17.47 0.59 -10.50
N LYS A 72 16.25 1.06 -10.71
CA LYS A 72 15.41 1.60 -9.63
C LYS A 72 15.08 0.51 -8.60
N GLU A 73 14.71 -0.69 -9.03
CA GLU A 73 14.47 -1.84 -8.13
C GLU A 73 15.75 -2.24 -7.35
N GLN A 74 16.93 -2.06 -7.95
CA GLN A 74 18.22 -2.25 -7.29
C GLN A 74 18.67 -1.04 -6.43
N ILE A 75 17.84 0.01 -6.31
CA ILE A 75 18.13 1.25 -5.56
C ILE A 75 19.30 2.05 -6.17
N LYS A 76 19.66 1.83 -7.43
CA LYS A 76 20.65 2.58 -8.20
C LYS A 76 19.99 3.80 -8.86
N LEU A 77 19.49 4.75 -8.03
CA LEU A 77 18.56 5.79 -8.47
C LEU A 77 19.14 6.75 -9.51
N ASP A 78 20.41 7.14 -9.41
CA ASP A 78 21.06 8.09 -10.34
C ASP A 78 21.27 7.47 -11.73
N GLU A 79 21.61 6.17 -11.77
CA GLU A 79 21.74 5.45 -13.04
C GLU A 79 20.34 5.26 -13.69
N ALA A 80 19.33 4.96 -12.87
CA ALA A 80 17.95 4.83 -13.34
C ALA A 80 17.44 6.14 -13.97
N GLU A 81 17.72 7.29 -13.31
CA GLU A 81 17.36 8.62 -13.84
C GLU A 81 18.02 8.86 -15.20
N THR A 82 19.32 8.53 -15.32
CA THR A 82 20.06 8.65 -16.57
C THR A 82 19.44 7.79 -17.68
N CYS A 83 19.03 6.58 -17.36
CA CYS A 83 18.41 5.66 -18.32
C CYS A 83 17.04 6.18 -18.80
N TYR A 84 16.17 6.67 -17.89
CA TYR A 84 14.88 7.24 -18.29
C TYR A 84 15.04 8.50 -19.13
N LYS A 85 15.96 9.40 -18.76
CA LYS A 85 16.27 10.59 -19.57
C LYS A 85 16.79 10.23 -20.96
N LYS A 86 17.61 9.16 -21.06
CA LYS A 86 18.07 8.67 -22.36
C LYS A 86 16.93 8.09 -23.19
N ALA A 87 16.04 7.30 -22.57
CA ALA A 87 14.83 6.79 -23.25
C ALA A 87 13.97 7.91 -23.81
N ILE A 88 13.73 8.97 -23.03
CA ILE A 88 12.97 10.16 -23.43
C ILE A 88 13.69 10.93 -24.55
N THR A 89 15.01 11.06 -24.48
CA THR A 89 15.80 11.72 -25.54
C THR A 89 15.69 10.97 -26.86
N LEU A 90 15.68 9.64 -26.81
CA LEU A 90 15.57 8.78 -28.00
C LEU A 90 14.14 8.72 -28.55
N LYS A 91 13.15 8.81 -27.67
CA LYS A 91 11.73 8.75 -27.98
C LYS A 91 10.97 9.78 -27.13
N PRO A 92 10.87 11.06 -27.56
CA PRO A 92 10.28 12.14 -26.78
C PRO A 92 8.78 11.93 -26.45
N ASP A 93 8.07 11.14 -27.22
CA ASP A 93 6.66 10.76 -27.02
C ASP A 93 6.46 9.49 -26.17
N TYR A 94 7.50 9.06 -25.44
CA TYR A 94 7.44 7.86 -24.63
C TYR A 94 6.79 8.14 -23.27
N ALA A 95 5.46 8.14 -23.23
CA ALA A 95 4.67 8.45 -22.04
C ALA A 95 5.04 7.59 -20.81
N GLU A 96 5.35 6.30 -21.01
CA GLU A 96 5.75 5.40 -19.94
C GLU A 96 7.09 5.82 -19.31
N ALA A 97 8.06 6.25 -20.09
CA ALA A 97 9.35 6.72 -19.59
C ALA A 97 9.21 8.04 -18.78
N HIS A 98 8.35 8.95 -19.24
CA HIS A 98 8.00 10.16 -18.48
C HIS A 98 7.35 9.81 -17.14
N ASN A 99 6.38 8.89 -17.12
CA ASN A 99 5.75 8.44 -15.87
C ASN A 99 6.78 7.80 -14.92
N ASN A 100 7.64 6.92 -15.43
CA ASN A 100 8.65 6.22 -14.62
C ASN A 100 9.69 7.19 -14.06
N LEU A 101 10.10 8.19 -14.84
CA LEU A 101 10.94 9.28 -14.37
C LEU A 101 10.25 10.07 -13.26
N GLY A 102 8.95 10.38 -13.40
CA GLY A 102 8.15 11.04 -12.37
C GLY A 102 8.12 10.27 -11.06
N VAL A 103 7.93 8.94 -11.11
CA VAL A 103 7.98 8.08 -9.91
C VAL A 103 9.34 8.17 -9.24
N LEU A 104 10.42 8.03 -10.00
CA LEU A 104 11.79 8.11 -9.48
C LEU A 104 12.10 9.46 -8.84
N LEU A 105 11.74 10.56 -9.53
CA LEU A 105 11.99 11.92 -9.03
C LEU A 105 11.20 12.20 -7.74
N LYS A 106 9.99 11.68 -7.62
CA LYS A 106 9.20 11.73 -6.38
C LYS A 106 9.94 11.01 -5.24
N GLU A 107 10.43 9.79 -5.47
CA GLU A 107 11.22 9.01 -4.50
C GLU A 107 12.50 9.75 -4.05
N GLN A 108 13.11 10.53 -4.95
CA GLN A 108 14.28 11.39 -4.67
C GLN A 108 13.90 12.71 -3.99
N GLY A 109 12.62 13.01 -3.77
CA GLY A 109 12.17 14.30 -3.23
C GLY A 109 12.19 15.48 -4.22
N LYS A 110 12.44 15.23 -5.52
CA LYS A 110 12.43 16.23 -6.60
C LYS A 110 10.99 16.47 -7.09
N ILE A 111 10.15 16.99 -6.20
CA ILE A 111 8.70 17.03 -6.31
C ILE A 111 8.21 17.80 -7.55
N LYS A 112 8.77 18.99 -7.81
CA LYS A 112 8.38 19.82 -8.97
C LYS A 112 8.69 19.13 -10.30
N GLU A 113 9.83 18.48 -10.39
CA GLU A 113 10.25 17.75 -11.58
C GLU A 113 9.38 16.50 -11.80
N ALA A 114 8.99 15.82 -10.71
CA ALA A 114 8.06 14.70 -10.76
C ALA A 114 6.69 15.12 -11.30
N GLU A 115 6.14 16.25 -10.82
CA GLU A 115 4.85 16.80 -11.30
C GLU A 115 4.91 17.08 -12.81
N VAL A 116 5.98 17.73 -13.28
CA VAL A 116 6.18 18.00 -14.71
C VAL A 116 6.25 16.71 -15.53
N SER A 117 6.94 15.69 -15.01
CA SER A 117 7.10 14.41 -15.70
C SER A 117 5.76 13.67 -15.81
N TYR A 118 4.93 13.66 -14.76
CA TYR A 118 3.57 13.08 -14.81
C TYR A 118 2.66 13.87 -15.78
N ALA A 119 2.70 15.20 -15.73
CA ALA A 119 1.92 16.03 -16.63
C ALA A 119 2.29 15.78 -18.11
N GLN A 120 3.58 15.61 -18.41
CA GLN A 120 4.05 15.27 -19.75
C GLN A 120 3.58 13.87 -20.18
N ALA A 121 3.63 12.88 -19.29
CA ALA A 121 3.10 11.54 -19.56
C ALA A 121 1.60 11.58 -19.91
N ILE A 122 0.82 12.39 -19.20
CA ILE A 122 -0.62 12.57 -19.44
C ILE A 122 -0.86 13.33 -20.76
N ALA A 123 -0.07 14.37 -21.06
CA ALA A 123 -0.19 15.10 -22.31
C ALA A 123 0.07 14.22 -23.52
N LEU A 124 1.06 13.32 -23.44
CA LEU A 124 1.38 12.36 -24.50
C LEU A 124 0.37 11.22 -24.60
N LYS A 125 -0.19 10.78 -23.48
CA LYS A 125 -1.14 9.67 -23.40
C LYS A 125 -2.28 10.02 -22.44
N PRO A 126 -3.31 10.76 -22.89
CA PRO A 126 -4.39 11.24 -22.02
C PRO A 126 -5.18 10.12 -21.29
N ASN A 127 -5.16 8.91 -21.83
CA ASN A 127 -5.79 7.72 -21.22
C ASN A 127 -4.82 6.88 -20.35
N TYR A 128 -3.72 7.47 -19.90
CA TYR A 128 -2.74 6.75 -19.08
C TYR A 128 -3.17 6.75 -17.60
N VAL A 129 -3.95 5.75 -17.23
CA VAL A 129 -4.53 5.59 -15.88
C VAL A 129 -3.48 5.76 -14.77
N GLN A 130 -2.31 5.11 -14.93
CA GLN A 130 -1.27 5.13 -13.91
C GLN A 130 -0.66 6.53 -13.72
N ALA A 131 -0.50 7.31 -14.78
CA ALA A 131 0.04 8.66 -14.68
C ALA A 131 -0.94 9.61 -13.96
N HIS A 132 -2.24 9.51 -14.24
CA HIS A 132 -3.26 10.25 -13.50
C HIS A 132 -3.26 9.87 -12.02
N TYR A 133 -3.18 8.58 -11.70
CA TYR A 133 -3.12 8.11 -10.32
C TYR A 133 -1.86 8.64 -9.60
N ASN A 134 -0.68 8.50 -10.22
CA ASN A 134 0.58 8.94 -9.63
C ASN A 134 0.62 10.46 -9.39
N LEU A 135 0.07 11.24 -10.32
CA LEU A 135 -0.11 12.69 -10.14
C LEU A 135 -1.05 12.98 -8.97
N GLY A 136 -2.17 12.26 -8.87
CA GLY A 136 -3.11 12.38 -7.74
C GLY A 136 -2.43 12.11 -6.39
N VAL A 137 -1.61 11.06 -6.30
CA VAL A 137 -0.84 10.73 -5.09
C VAL A 137 0.13 11.85 -4.73
N LEU A 138 0.87 12.39 -5.71
CA LEU A 138 1.79 13.49 -5.50
C LEU A 138 1.06 14.75 -4.99
N LEU A 139 -0.04 15.12 -5.61
CA LEU A 139 -0.84 16.29 -5.26
C LEU A 139 -1.47 16.14 -3.86
N GLN A 140 -1.90 14.94 -3.49
CA GLN A 140 -2.42 14.64 -2.16
C GLN A 140 -1.34 14.81 -1.08
N GLU A 141 -0.12 14.34 -1.32
CA GLU A 141 1.02 14.54 -0.42
C GLU A 141 1.39 16.02 -0.24
N LEU A 142 1.14 16.83 -1.26
CA LEU A 142 1.32 18.30 -1.22
C LEU A 142 0.14 19.04 -0.57
N GLY A 143 -0.92 18.35 -0.15
CA GLY A 143 -2.13 18.96 0.39
C GLY A 143 -3.01 19.65 -0.66
N ARG A 144 -2.73 19.51 -1.96
CA ARG A 144 -3.51 20.04 -3.09
C ARG A 144 -4.69 19.11 -3.38
N LEU A 145 -5.61 19.01 -2.42
CA LEU A 145 -6.62 17.94 -2.38
C LEU A 145 -7.62 18.00 -3.55
N ASP A 146 -8.03 19.20 -4.00
CA ASP A 146 -8.98 19.35 -5.11
C ASP A 146 -8.37 18.87 -6.44
N GLU A 147 -7.08 19.17 -6.65
CA GLU A 147 -6.36 18.73 -7.84
C GLU A 147 -6.06 17.21 -7.79
N ALA A 148 -5.77 16.69 -6.58
CA ALA A 148 -5.62 15.25 -6.36
C ALA A 148 -6.93 14.51 -6.67
N GLU A 149 -8.07 15.01 -6.17
CA GLU A 149 -9.39 14.45 -6.48
C GLU A 149 -9.65 14.45 -7.99
N ALA A 150 -9.36 15.56 -8.69
CA ALA A 150 -9.52 15.64 -10.13
C ALA A 150 -8.68 14.59 -10.87
N SER A 151 -7.44 14.37 -10.43
CA SER A 151 -6.54 13.37 -11.01
C SER A 151 -7.05 11.93 -10.75
N TYR A 152 -7.53 11.64 -9.54
CA TYR A 152 -8.17 10.35 -9.25
C TYR A 152 -9.46 10.14 -10.03
N ASN A 153 -10.26 11.21 -10.24
CA ASN A 153 -11.47 11.18 -11.07
C ASN A 153 -11.15 10.70 -12.48
N GLN A 154 -10.07 11.23 -13.08
CA GLN A 154 -9.64 10.79 -14.41
C GLN A 154 -9.21 9.32 -14.41
N ALA A 155 -8.40 8.91 -13.44
CA ALA A 155 -7.97 7.52 -13.31
C ALA A 155 -9.16 6.56 -13.18
N ILE A 156 -10.17 6.90 -12.36
CA ILE A 156 -11.39 6.09 -12.16
C ILE A 156 -12.30 6.14 -13.38
N THR A 157 -12.39 7.27 -14.08
CA THR A 157 -13.16 7.36 -15.34
C THR A 157 -12.59 6.42 -16.40
N LEU A 158 -11.26 6.36 -16.50
CA LEU A 158 -10.56 5.49 -17.44
C LEU A 158 -10.59 4.02 -17.00
N LYS A 159 -10.55 3.77 -15.71
CA LYS A 159 -10.58 2.43 -15.12
C LYS A 159 -11.46 2.45 -13.85
N PRO A 160 -12.79 2.18 -14.00
CA PRO A 160 -13.76 2.30 -12.91
C PRO A 160 -13.50 1.38 -11.71
N ASP A 161 -12.74 0.31 -11.92
CA ASP A 161 -12.37 -0.67 -10.90
C ASP A 161 -10.97 -0.47 -10.34
N PHE A 162 -10.37 0.72 -10.49
CA PHE A 162 -9.05 1.00 -9.98
C PHE A 162 -9.10 1.24 -8.45
N ALA A 163 -8.91 0.16 -7.71
CA ALA A 163 -9.08 0.12 -6.26
C ALA A 163 -8.28 1.20 -5.51
N ASP A 164 -7.00 1.39 -5.88
CA ASP A 164 -6.13 2.37 -5.18
C ASP A 164 -6.62 3.81 -5.38
N ALA A 165 -7.09 4.14 -6.57
CA ALA A 165 -7.64 5.48 -6.85
C ALA A 165 -8.98 5.71 -6.13
N LEU A 166 -9.84 4.69 -6.08
CA LEU A 166 -11.08 4.73 -5.31
C LEU A 166 -10.82 4.94 -3.83
N LEU A 167 -9.87 4.20 -3.25
CA LEU A 167 -9.50 4.32 -1.85
C LEU A 167 -8.96 5.72 -1.52
N ASN A 168 -8.03 6.22 -2.33
CA ASN A 168 -7.43 7.53 -2.08
C ASN A 168 -8.44 8.66 -2.24
N ARG A 169 -9.32 8.60 -3.26
CA ARG A 169 -10.39 9.57 -3.42
C ARG A 169 -11.41 9.47 -2.29
N TRP A 170 -11.79 8.27 -1.87
CA TRP A 170 -12.64 8.06 -0.70
C TRP A 170 -12.05 8.73 0.55
N MET A 171 -10.75 8.61 0.80
CA MET A 171 -10.08 9.24 1.93
C MET A 171 -10.25 10.78 1.89
N ILE A 172 -9.99 11.41 0.74
CA ILE A 172 -10.17 12.86 0.55
C ILE A 172 -11.62 13.26 0.83
N LEU A 173 -12.57 12.58 0.19
CA LEU A 173 -14.00 12.88 0.32
C LEU A 173 -14.50 12.69 1.75
N PHE A 174 -14.04 11.64 2.42
CA PHE A 174 -14.41 11.35 3.80
C PHE A 174 -13.88 12.41 4.77
N ASP A 175 -12.63 12.82 4.62
CA ASP A 175 -12.00 13.84 5.46
C ASP A 175 -12.63 15.24 5.22
N GLN A 176 -13.07 15.51 3.98
CA GLN A 176 -13.86 16.70 3.63
C GLN A 176 -15.33 16.60 4.05
N LYS A 177 -15.77 15.53 4.71
CA LYS A 177 -17.16 15.26 5.12
C LYS A 177 -18.16 15.15 3.95
N ARG A 178 -17.69 14.89 2.74
CA ARG A 178 -18.49 14.66 1.53
C ARG A 178 -18.92 13.18 1.46
N TYR A 179 -19.63 12.75 2.51
CA TYR A 179 -19.89 11.33 2.78
C TYR A 179 -20.71 10.62 1.71
N GLU A 180 -21.67 11.30 1.06
CA GLU A 180 -22.47 10.69 -0.03
C GLU A 180 -21.60 10.36 -1.26
N ALA A 181 -20.63 11.20 -1.58
CA ALA A 181 -19.68 10.94 -2.65
C ALA A 181 -18.70 9.82 -2.23
N ALA A 182 -18.20 9.86 -0.98
CA ALA A 182 -17.34 8.83 -0.44
C ALA A 182 -18.04 7.44 -0.42
N LEU A 183 -19.34 7.39 -0.14
CA LEU A 183 -20.10 6.13 -0.14
C LEU A 183 -20.14 5.47 -1.53
N LYS A 184 -20.24 6.25 -2.60
CA LYS A 184 -20.16 5.72 -3.98
C LYS A 184 -18.82 5.04 -4.25
N ASP A 185 -17.72 5.64 -3.82
CA ASP A 185 -16.39 5.05 -3.98
C ASP A 185 -16.23 3.80 -3.12
N ALA A 186 -16.73 3.83 -1.89
CA ALA A 186 -16.73 2.68 -1.01
C ALA A 186 -17.50 1.49 -1.60
N ASP A 187 -18.66 1.74 -2.19
CA ASP A 187 -19.50 0.68 -2.83
C ASP A 187 -18.80 0.05 -4.05
N LEU A 188 -18.13 0.87 -4.87
CA LEU A 188 -17.32 0.36 -5.98
C LEU A 188 -16.09 -0.43 -5.49
N TYR A 189 -15.44 0.04 -4.45
CA TYR A 189 -14.26 -0.59 -3.86
C TYR A 189 -14.56 -1.97 -3.26
N ILE A 190 -15.70 -2.10 -2.57
CA ILE A 190 -16.12 -3.33 -1.89
C ILE A 190 -16.43 -4.45 -2.87
N SER A 191 -16.94 -4.13 -4.07
CA SER A 191 -17.21 -5.15 -5.10
C SER A 191 -16.00 -6.01 -5.46
N LYS A 192 -14.79 -5.63 -4.98
CA LYS A 192 -13.50 -6.32 -5.18
C LYS A 192 -13.01 -7.10 -3.95
N GLY A 193 -13.84 -7.32 -2.94
CA GLY A 193 -13.48 -8.09 -1.74
C GLY A 193 -12.58 -7.35 -0.75
N ALA A 194 -12.55 -6.02 -0.83
CA ALA A 194 -11.69 -5.19 -0.01
C ALA A 194 -12.39 -4.68 1.27
N ARG A 195 -11.72 -3.80 2.01
CA ARG A 195 -12.14 -3.26 3.32
C ARG A 195 -13.57 -2.71 3.31
N ALA A 196 -14.29 -2.85 4.41
CA ALA A 196 -15.65 -2.35 4.60
C ALA A 196 -15.69 -0.81 4.78
N LEU A 197 -15.28 -0.05 3.77
CA LEU A 197 -15.22 1.41 3.81
C LEU A 197 -16.61 2.08 3.86
N ASP A 198 -17.62 1.38 3.38
CA ASP A 198 -19.01 1.84 3.39
C ASP A 198 -19.61 1.93 4.79
N LEU A 199 -19.27 1.00 5.69
CA LEU A 199 -19.85 0.98 7.03
C LEU A 199 -19.50 2.25 7.85
N PRO A 200 -18.22 2.69 7.98
CA PRO A 200 -17.90 3.95 8.62
C PRO A 200 -18.48 5.16 7.88
N THR A 201 -18.63 5.07 6.56
CA THR A 201 -19.22 6.15 5.77
C THR A 201 -20.73 6.27 6.03
N LEU A 202 -21.45 5.15 6.10
CA LEU A 202 -22.86 5.11 6.47
C LEU A 202 -23.07 5.59 7.91
N TYR A 203 -22.17 5.26 8.83
CA TYR A 203 -22.25 5.75 10.20
C TYR A 203 -22.09 7.28 10.26
N ALA A 204 -21.14 7.82 9.50
CA ALA A 204 -20.97 9.28 9.39
C ALA A 204 -22.20 9.99 8.77
N LEU A 205 -22.98 9.27 7.94
CA LEU A 205 -24.25 9.73 7.37
C LEU A 205 -25.45 9.54 8.31
N GLY A 206 -25.29 8.85 9.45
CA GLY A 206 -26.38 8.49 10.34
C GLY A 206 -27.33 7.41 9.79
N ARG A 207 -26.90 6.67 8.74
CA ARG A 207 -27.73 5.65 8.06
C ARG A 207 -27.64 4.28 8.76
N ILE A 208 -28.01 4.26 10.04
CA ILE A 208 -27.83 3.11 10.95
C ILE A 208 -28.53 1.84 10.47
N GLU A 209 -29.79 1.93 10.02
CA GLU A 209 -30.54 0.77 9.55
C GLU A 209 -29.89 0.12 8.31
N GLU A 210 -29.26 0.93 7.45
CA GLU A 210 -28.54 0.42 6.28
C GLU A 210 -27.25 -0.31 6.69
N ILE A 211 -26.58 0.13 7.75
CA ILE A 211 -25.42 -0.57 8.32
C ILE A 211 -25.82 -1.98 8.74
N TYR A 212 -26.91 -2.12 9.53
CA TYR A 212 -27.37 -3.44 9.97
C TYR A 212 -27.72 -4.34 8.79
N LYS A 213 -28.41 -3.83 7.78
CA LYS A 213 -28.74 -4.58 6.56
C LYS A 213 -27.49 -5.04 5.80
N ARG A 214 -26.47 -4.18 5.67
CA ARG A 214 -25.21 -4.53 5.00
C ARG A 214 -24.41 -5.56 5.80
N ILE A 215 -24.34 -5.42 7.12
CA ILE A 215 -23.70 -6.40 8.01
C ILE A 215 -24.43 -7.76 7.89
N GLU A 216 -25.76 -7.81 7.97
CA GLU A 216 -26.52 -9.03 7.83
C GLU A 216 -26.28 -9.74 6.49
N THR A 217 -26.27 -8.98 5.40
CA THR A 217 -26.04 -9.53 4.06
C THR A 217 -24.64 -10.12 3.94
N ARG A 218 -23.62 -9.43 4.45
CA ARG A 218 -22.23 -9.85 4.34
C ARG A 218 -21.86 -10.97 5.29
N SER A 219 -22.43 -11.03 6.48
CA SER A 219 -22.22 -12.13 7.42
C SER A 219 -22.62 -13.48 6.83
N LYS A 220 -23.61 -13.49 5.92
CA LYS A 220 -24.02 -14.68 5.18
C LYS A 220 -23.06 -15.07 4.04
N MET A 221 -22.29 -14.12 3.52
CA MET A 221 -21.37 -14.31 2.39
C MET A 221 -19.94 -14.59 2.83
N ASP A 222 -19.48 -13.94 3.90
CA ASP A 222 -18.11 -14.00 4.41
C ASP A 222 -18.15 -13.84 5.94
N GLY A 223 -18.34 -14.95 6.64
CA GLY A 223 -18.40 -15.00 8.10
C GLY A 223 -17.06 -14.77 8.79
N GLU A 224 -15.94 -14.71 8.04
CA GLU A 224 -14.59 -14.56 8.58
C GLU A 224 -14.00 -13.16 8.37
N ASN A 225 -14.79 -12.22 7.84
CA ASN A 225 -14.30 -10.87 7.57
C ASN A 225 -14.16 -10.04 8.84
N LEU A 226 -12.92 -9.94 9.34
CA LEU A 226 -12.58 -9.23 10.58
C LEU A 226 -12.97 -7.74 10.57
N ASN A 227 -12.94 -7.07 9.42
CA ASN A 227 -13.29 -5.66 9.33
C ASN A 227 -14.81 -5.46 9.54
N ILE A 228 -15.62 -6.36 8.99
CA ILE A 228 -17.08 -6.36 9.19
C ILE A 228 -17.40 -6.72 10.63
N ALA A 229 -16.73 -7.75 11.18
CA ALA A 229 -16.89 -8.18 12.56
C ALA A 229 -16.59 -7.07 13.57
N ALA A 230 -15.45 -6.39 13.39
CA ALA A 230 -15.04 -5.28 14.25
C ALA A 230 -16.04 -4.13 14.18
N PHE A 231 -16.55 -3.80 12.99
CA PHE A 231 -17.54 -2.74 12.83
C PHE A 231 -18.91 -3.15 13.38
N ALA A 232 -19.30 -4.42 13.22
CA ALA A 232 -20.53 -4.95 13.79
C ALA A 232 -20.52 -4.87 15.32
N ALA A 233 -19.40 -5.22 15.95
CA ALA A 233 -19.21 -5.06 17.38
C ALA A 233 -19.30 -3.59 17.83
N PHE A 234 -18.63 -2.70 17.11
CA PHE A 234 -18.68 -1.26 17.38
C PHE A 234 -20.09 -0.69 17.31
N ILE A 235 -20.85 -1.02 16.24
CA ILE A 235 -22.21 -0.48 16.06
C ILE A 235 -23.18 -1.07 17.08
N ALA A 236 -23.04 -2.35 17.43
CA ALA A 236 -23.86 -3.01 18.45
C ALA A 236 -23.71 -2.33 19.82
N GLU A 237 -22.49 -1.99 20.19
CA GLU A 237 -22.20 -1.27 21.43
C GLU A 237 -22.69 0.17 21.40
N SER A 238 -22.41 0.88 20.30
CA SER A 238 -22.79 2.30 20.10
C SER A 238 -24.30 2.51 20.14
N GLU A 239 -25.05 1.66 19.44
CA GLU A 239 -26.51 1.75 19.31
C GLU A 239 -27.26 0.92 20.36
N LYS A 240 -26.56 0.17 21.21
CA LYS A 240 -27.12 -0.77 22.20
C LYS A 240 -28.13 -1.75 21.57
N LYS A 241 -27.86 -2.15 20.33
CA LYS A 241 -28.68 -3.06 19.55
C LYS A 241 -27.80 -4.17 18.97
N PRO A 242 -28.11 -5.48 19.23
CA PRO A 242 -27.28 -6.57 18.73
C PRO A 242 -27.26 -6.64 17.21
N THR A 243 -26.17 -7.15 16.65
CA THR A 243 -26.04 -7.46 15.22
C THR A 243 -26.25 -8.96 14.98
N THR A 244 -26.57 -9.32 13.75
CA THR A 244 -26.68 -10.73 13.31
C THR A 244 -25.32 -11.35 12.95
N TYR A 245 -24.23 -10.61 13.10
CA TYR A 245 -22.91 -11.10 12.81
C TYR A 245 -22.36 -11.91 14.00
N ASN A 246 -22.42 -13.22 13.89
CA ASN A 246 -22.09 -14.16 14.97
C ASN A 246 -20.58 -14.48 15.10
N PHE A 247 -19.70 -13.77 14.43
CA PHE A 247 -18.25 -13.96 14.55
C PHE A 247 -17.77 -13.72 16.00
N CYS A 248 -18.41 -12.75 16.67
CA CYS A 248 -18.10 -12.39 18.05
C CYS A 248 -19.40 -12.03 18.78
N PRO A 249 -20.19 -13.01 19.24
CA PRO A 249 -21.49 -12.78 19.86
C PRO A 249 -21.39 -11.91 21.12
N ASN A 250 -20.27 -11.92 21.79
CA ASN A 250 -19.92 -11.00 22.87
C ASN A 250 -18.49 -10.49 22.65
N PRO A 251 -18.30 -9.25 22.13
CA PRO A 251 -16.96 -8.69 21.90
C PRO A 251 -16.08 -8.67 23.14
N MET A 252 -16.69 -8.57 24.33
CA MET A 252 -15.96 -8.57 25.59
C MET A 252 -15.31 -9.93 25.90
N ASP A 253 -15.80 -11.02 25.32
CA ASP A 253 -15.18 -12.35 25.47
C ASP A 253 -13.83 -12.44 24.76
N PHE A 254 -13.58 -11.57 23.79
CA PHE A 254 -12.32 -11.46 23.08
C PHE A 254 -11.39 -10.39 23.66
N ILE A 255 -11.87 -9.60 24.61
CA ILE A 255 -11.02 -8.65 25.34
C ILE A 255 -10.43 -9.41 26.52
N HIS A 256 -9.14 -9.65 26.47
CA HIS A 256 -8.40 -10.11 27.64
C HIS A 256 -8.05 -8.90 28.49
N VAL A 257 -8.79 -8.70 29.58
CA VAL A 257 -8.49 -7.67 30.57
C VAL A 257 -7.63 -8.32 31.62
N SER A 258 -6.36 -7.96 31.64
CA SER A 258 -5.43 -8.37 32.67
C SER A 258 -4.98 -7.15 33.47
N ASN A 259 -4.60 -7.39 34.71
CA ASN A 259 -4.09 -6.36 35.58
C ASN A 259 -2.59 -6.57 35.75
N ILE A 260 -1.79 -5.57 35.44
CA ILE A 260 -0.34 -5.63 35.62
C ILE A 260 0.08 -5.98 37.05
N SER A 261 -0.79 -5.77 38.06
CA SER A 261 -0.57 -6.19 39.41
C SER A 261 -0.56 -7.72 39.61
N SER A 262 -1.07 -8.50 38.66
CA SER A 262 -0.94 -9.97 38.67
C SER A 262 0.48 -10.44 38.35
N HIS A 263 1.30 -9.59 37.76
CA HIS A 263 2.68 -9.88 37.36
C HIS A 263 3.73 -9.21 38.25
N LEU A 264 3.34 -8.18 39.04
CA LEU A 264 4.27 -7.33 39.77
C LEU A 264 3.72 -6.95 41.13
N GLU A 265 4.52 -7.12 42.19
CA GLU A 265 4.16 -6.73 43.56
C GLU A 265 4.00 -5.20 43.69
N ASN A 266 4.82 -4.41 42.99
CA ASN A 266 4.81 -2.95 43.01
C ASN A 266 4.34 -2.36 41.67
N SER A 267 3.19 -2.81 41.15
CA SER A 267 2.68 -2.44 39.83
C SER A 267 2.48 -0.93 39.63
N THR A 268 2.07 -0.19 40.65
CA THR A 268 1.85 1.26 40.59
C THR A 268 3.16 2.03 40.40
N GLU A 269 4.23 1.60 41.06
CA GLU A 269 5.56 2.21 40.90
C GLU A 269 6.15 1.86 39.55
N PHE A 270 6.06 0.60 39.15
CA PHE A 270 6.47 0.14 37.81
C PHE A 270 5.80 0.93 36.68
N VAL A 271 4.47 1.11 36.73
CA VAL A 271 3.73 1.91 35.73
C VAL A 271 4.22 3.35 35.70
N ARG A 272 4.49 3.96 36.86
CA ARG A 272 5.02 5.34 36.93
C ARG A 272 6.41 5.45 36.30
N GLU A 273 7.28 4.48 36.54
CA GLU A 273 8.62 4.42 35.97
C GLU A 273 8.56 4.23 34.44
N VAL A 274 7.73 3.30 33.94
CA VAL A 274 7.50 3.08 32.52
C VAL A 274 6.96 4.36 31.85
N ILE A 275 5.99 5.05 32.45
CA ILE A 275 5.47 6.33 31.93
C ILE A 275 6.60 7.36 31.87
N GLY A 276 7.42 7.49 32.92
CA GLY A 276 8.56 8.42 32.93
C GLY A 276 9.61 8.11 31.84
N GLU A 277 9.82 6.85 31.50
CA GLU A 277 10.68 6.48 30.37
C GLU A 277 10.04 6.81 29.02
N LEU A 278 8.73 6.55 28.88
CA LEU A 278 7.98 6.83 27.64
C LEU A 278 7.85 8.33 27.38
N ASP A 279 7.77 9.16 28.41
CA ASP A 279 7.75 10.63 28.28
C ASP A 279 9.02 11.20 27.62
N ASN A 280 10.14 10.46 27.71
CA ASN A 280 11.38 10.80 27.04
C ASN A 280 11.51 10.28 25.61
N VAL A 281 10.57 9.46 25.16
CA VAL A 281 10.57 8.93 23.80
C VAL A 281 10.04 9.98 22.84
N LYS A 282 10.81 10.27 21.81
CA LYS A 282 10.39 11.18 20.74
C LYS A 282 9.16 10.60 20.04
N THR A 283 8.03 11.28 20.19
CA THR A 283 6.77 10.91 19.52
C THR A 283 6.49 11.86 18.35
N ILE A 284 5.81 11.35 17.34
CA ILE A 284 5.38 12.12 16.18
C ILE A 284 3.85 12.10 16.18
N TRP A 285 3.24 13.27 16.03
CA TRP A 285 1.81 13.37 15.79
C TRP A 285 1.52 12.93 14.34
N GLU A 286 0.84 11.80 14.17
CA GLU A 286 0.34 11.37 12.86
C GLU A 286 -1.17 11.66 12.76
N PRO A 287 -1.57 12.76 12.09
CA PRO A 287 -2.99 13.12 11.97
C PRO A 287 -3.76 12.23 11.01
N HIS A 288 -3.09 11.52 10.09
CA HIS A 288 -3.75 10.82 8.99
C HIS A 288 -3.09 9.45 8.66
N GLY A 289 -3.92 8.44 8.56
CA GLY A 289 -3.68 7.31 7.65
C GLY A 289 -3.17 6.01 8.25
N ARG A 290 -2.91 5.89 9.54
CA ARG A 290 -2.55 4.61 10.19
C ARG A 290 -3.41 4.34 11.42
N THR A 291 -3.41 3.13 11.91
CA THR A 291 -4.32 2.51 12.88
C THR A 291 -4.75 3.31 14.13
N ALA A 292 -4.18 4.48 14.37
CA ALA A 292 -4.62 5.39 15.40
C ALA A 292 -4.88 6.78 14.81
N ARG A 293 -6.13 7.09 14.45
CA ARG A 293 -6.54 8.48 14.14
C ARG A 293 -6.38 9.32 15.39
N LYS A 294 -5.61 10.42 15.29
CA LYS A 294 -5.31 11.37 16.39
C LYS A 294 -4.58 10.69 17.56
N GLY A 295 -3.55 9.94 17.29
CA GLY A 295 -2.67 9.38 18.31
C GLY A 295 -1.22 9.78 18.11
N PHE A 296 -0.44 9.72 19.19
CA PHE A 296 1.00 9.83 19.12
C PHE A 296 1.57 8.45 18.80
N VAL A 297 2.51 8.39 17.87
CA VAL A 297 3.31 7.19 17.57
C VAL A 297 4.76 7.49 17.85
N THR A 298 5.50 6.48 18.24
CA THR A 298 6.96 6.60 18.39
C THR A 298 7.60 6.79 17.01
N ASP A 299 8.74 7.50 16.97
CA ASP A 299 9.54 7.61 15.75
C ASP A 299 9.79 6.21 15.18
N LYS A 300 9.68 6.06 13.84
CA LYS A 300 9.91 4.78 13.14
C LYS A 300 11.27 4.14 13.42
N LYS A 301 12.22 4.95 13.89
CA LYS A 301 13.56 4.48 14.28
C LYS A 301 13.63 4.00 15.73
N PHE A 302 12.57 4.22 16.53
CA PHE A 302 12.50 3.79 17.92
C PHE A 302 11.65 2.51 18.02
N ASN A 303 12.31 1.40 18.26
CA ASN A 303 11.62 0.17 18.61
C ASN A 303 11.55 0.06 20.13
N LEU A 304 10.36 0.29 20.68
CA LEU A 304 10.10 0.24 22.12
C LEU A 304 10.56 -1.10 22.76
N PHE A 305 10.43 -2.18 22.01
CA PHE A 305 10.76 -3.54 22.47
C PHE A 305 12.22 -3.95 22.22
N GLU A 306 13.01 -3.11 21.55
CA GLU A 306 14.46 -3.26 21.41
C GLU A 306 15.23 -2.28 22.30
N SER A 307 14.54 -1.57 23.18
CA SER A 307 15.15 -0.67 24.16
C SER A 307 16.07 -1.45 25.11
N SER A 308 17.18 -0.85 25.47
CA SER A 308 18.07 -1.35 26.52
C SER A 308 17.53 -1.11 27.94
N SER A 309 16.36 -0.48 28.08
CA SER A 309 15.70 -0.24 29.36
C SER A 309 15.22 -1.55 29.96
N GLU A 310 15.61 -1.80 31.20
CA GLU A 310 15.16 -2.97 31.98
C GLU A 310 13.62 -2.98 32.17
N LYS A 311 13.03 -1.80 32.38
CA LYS A 311 11.57 -1.65 32.58
C LYS A 311 10.78 -1.91 31.30
N LEU A 312 11.23 -1.41 30.15
CA LEU A 312 10.59 -1.69 28.87
C LEU A 312 10.76 -3.16 28.45
N THR A 313 11.89 -3.78 28.79
CA THR A 313 12.10 -5.21 28.58
C THR A 313 11.18 -6.05 29.45
N GLN A 314 10.97 -5.66 30.72
CA GLN A 314 10.02 -6.31 31.62
C GLN A 314 8.56 -6.15 31.14
N LEU A 315 8.18 -4.95 30.69
CA LEU A 315 6.87 -4.70 30.09
C LEU A 315 6.65 -5.57 28.84
N LYS A 316 7.66 -5.70 27.99
CA LYS A 316 7.62 -6.59 26.84
C LYS A 316 7.32 -8.03 27.24
N SER A 317 8.02 -8.57 28.25
CA SER A 317 7.78 -9.93 28.75
C SER A 317 6.33 -10.11 29.20
N ILE A 318 5.82 -9.17 30.01
CA ILE A 318 4.43 -9.21 30.50
C ILE A 318 3.43 -9.21 29.32
N ILE A 319 3.65 -8.39 28.30
CA ILE A 319 2.78 -8.34 27.11
C ILE A 319 2.80 -9.68 26.37
N PHE A 320 3.96 -10.31 26.20
CA PHE A 320 4.05 -11.61 25.53
C PHE A 320 3.39 -12.72 26.34
N ASP A 321 3.58 -12.74 27.65
CA ASP A 321 2.92 -13.70 28.54
C ASP A 321 1.39 -13.59 28.45
N GLU A 322 0.85 -12.38 28.39
CA GLU A 322 -0.58 -12.13 28.21
C GLU A 322 -1.08 -12.50 26.81
N ILE A 323 -0.29 -12.28 25.78
CA ILE A 323 -0.60 -12.72 24.41
C ILE A 323 -0.66 -14.25 24.36
N ASP A 324 0.29 -14.95 24.96
CA ASP A 324 0.32 -16.41 24.99
C ASP A 324 -0.87 -16.97 25.81
N ALA A 325 -1.19 -16.36 26.95
CA ALA A 325 -2.37 -16.70 27.74
C ALA A 325 -3.68 -16.48 26.94
N TYR A 326 -3.74 -15.41 26.16
CA TYR A 326 -4.86 -15.15 25.26
C TYR A 326 -5.00 -16.24 24.19
N TYR A 327 -3.89 -16.61 23.50
CA TYR A 327 -3.92 -17.68 22.49
C TYR A 327 -4.34 -19.03 23.07
N LEU A 328 -3.85 -19.39 24.26
CA LEU A 328 -4.24 -20.64 24.94
C LEU A 328 -5.74 -20.69 25.26
N LYS A 329 -6.38 -19.54 25.49
CA LYS A 329 -7.83 -19.47 25.74
C LYS A 329 -8.65 -19.80 24.48
N PHE A 330 -8.10 -19.59 23.29
CA PHE A 330 -8.80 -19.83 22.00
C PHE A 330 -8.45 -21.16 21.34
N GLN A 331 -7.50 -21.92 21.86
CA GLN A 331 -7.19 -23.26 21.37
C GLN A 331 -8.08 -24.36 22.01
N LYS A 332 -8.97 -24.00 22.93
CA LYS A 332 -9.97 -24.87 23.57
C LYS A 332 -11.35 -24.61 22.96
#